data_97975e2c1275446ece53c30a0b71ace5
#
_entry.id   97975e2c1275446ece53c30a0b71ace5
#
_cell.length_a   1.000
_cell.length_b   1.000
_cell.length_c   1.000
_cell.angle_alpha   90.00
_cell.angle_beta   90.00
_cell.angle_gamma   90.00
#
_symmetry.space_group_name_H-M   'P 1'
#
loop_
_entity.id
_entity.type
_entity.pdbx_description
1 polymer ?
#
loop_
_entity_poly.entity_id
_entity_poly.type
_entity_poly.pdbx_seq_one_letter_code
_entity_poly.pdbx_strand_id
1 'polypeptide(L)'
;MNKYRNTIAKLLLAIFIINPSSIFATSFIQAAYNPKTGERVSSNSASITVPAKTMIRLRATTTHDGRISSQGEMVYYSVVNDIKVNGVVVIQAGAQASGTIIEVIEPAKIGFPGLIAVELQSVTAVDGTEIPLDTTTVNEGENKIITSIIFGMLCLFGFFMSGGEASIQAGSTIDAITKSPVEVNA
;
A
#
# COMPACT_ATOMS: atom_id res chain seq x y z
N MET A 1 5.53 -54.09 -8.43
CA MET A 1 5.55 -52.72 -7.87
C MET A 1 4.17 -52.10 -7.63
N ASN A 2 3.07 -52.57 -8.25
CA ASN A 2 1.72 -52.01 -8.08
C ASN A 2 0.95 -52.47 -6.83
N LYS A 3 1.33 -53.56 -6.20
CA LYS A 3 0.58 -54.14 -5.07
C LYS A 3 0.74 -53.33 -3.76
N TYR A 4 1.92 -52.74 -3.54
CA TYR A 4 2.19 -51.92 -2.35
C TYR A 4 1.55 -50.50 -2.41
N ARG A 5 1.41 -49.92 -3.59
CA ARG A 5 0.74 -48.61 -3.77
C ARG A 5 -0.72 -48.63 -3.38
N ASN A 6 -1.43 -49.75 -3.68
CA ASN A 6 -2.84 -49.87 -3.31
C ASN A 6 -3.05 -50.12 -1.81
N THR A 7 -2.08 -50.75 -1.15
CA THR A 7 -2.12 -51.03 0.29
C THR A 7 -1.89 -49.75 1.11
N ILE A 8 -0.91 -48.93 0.69
CA ILE A 8 -0.62 -47.63 1.33
C ILE A 8 -1.77 -46.65 1.13
N ALA A 9 -2.40 -46.62 -0.06
CA ALA A 9 -3.57 -45.77 -0.32
C ALA A 9 -4.77 -46.14 0.57
N LYS A 10 -5.01 -47.44 0.80
CA LYS A 10 -6.07 -47.92 1.70
C LYS A 10 -5.77 -47.66 3.17
N LEU A 11 -4.48 -47.71 3.58
CA LEU A 11 -4.06 -47.43 4.95
C LEU A 11 -4.21 -45.94 5.28
N LEU A 12 -3.87 -45.04 4.32
CA LEU A 12 -4.04 -43.59 4.47
C LEU A 12 -5.52 -43.21 4.51
N LEU A 13 -6.40 -43.90 3.76
CA LEU A 13 -7.84 -43.64 3.78
C LEU A 13 -8.46 -44.06 5.13
N ALA A 14 -7.97 -45.12 5.79
CA ALA A 14 -8.46 -45.57 7.08
C ALA A 14 -8.11 -44.62 8.24
N ILE A 15 -6.97 -43.92 8.16
CA ILE A 15 -6.58 -42.92 9.19
C ILE A 15 -7.40 -41.64 9.09
N PHE A 16 -8.01 -41.36 7.92
CA PHE A 16 -8.79 -40.13 7.69
C PHE A 16 -10.23 -40.20 8.28
N ILE A 17 -10.73 -41.39 8.59
CA ILE A 17 -12.10 -41.59 9.08
C ILE A 17 -12.22 -41.29 10.60
N ILE A 18 -11.09 -41.17 11.32
CA ILE A 18 -11.08 -41.07 12.80
C ILE A 18 -11.07 -39.60 13.30
N ASN A 19 -10.91 -38.60 12.43
CA ASN A 19 -10.82 -37.21 12.89
C ASN A 19 -11.75 -36.25 12.09
N PRO A 20 -12.99 -35.98 12.55
CA PRO A 20 -13.96 -35.16 11.83
C PRO A 20 -13.63 -33.65 11.77
N SER A 21 -12.55 -33.20 12.42
CA SER A 21 -12.14 -31.77 12.41
C SER A 21 -11.31 -31.33 11.21
N SER A 22 -10.96 -32.22 10.28
CA SER A 22 -10.10 -31.93 9.11
C SER A 22 -10.85 -31.78 7.79
N ILE A 23 -12.17 -31.60 7.80
CA ILE A 23 -13.00 -31.52 6.57
C ILE A 23 -12.78 -30.23 5.78
N PHE A 24 -12.13 -29.22 6.34
CA PHE A 24 -11.91 -27.92 5.65
C PHE A 24 -10.68 -27.89 4.71
N ALA A 25 -9.76 -28.85 4.79
CA ALA A 25 -8.52 -28.81 3.99
C ALA A 25 -8.60 -29.55 2.64
N THR A 26 -9.63 -30.37 2.40
CA THR A 26 -9.68 -31.24 1.21
C THR A 26 -10.38 -30.64 0.00
N SER A 27 -11.14 -29.55 0.15
CA SER A 27 -11.88 -28.94 -0.95
C SER A 27 -10.99 -28.08 -1.90
N PHE A 28 -9.84 -27.62 -1.45
CA PHE A 28 -8.95 -26.78 -2.26
C PHE A 28 -7.97 -27.55 -3.17
N ILE A 29 -7.66 -28.80 -2.85
CA ILE A 29 -6.69 -29.58 -3.63
C ILE A 29 -7.32 -30.33 -4.81
N GLN A 30 -8.63 -30.52 -4.82
CA GLN A 30 -9.32 -31.33 -5.82
C GLN A 30 -9.66 -30.58 -7.13
N ALA A 31 -9.59 -29.26 -7.13
CA ALA A 31 -9.90 -28.42 -8.30
C ALA A 31 -8.76 -28.36 -9.34
N ALA A 32 -7.54 -28.76 -8.97
CA ALA A 32 -6.35 -28.56 -9.80
C ALA A 32 -5.78 -29.82 -10.48
N TYR A 33 -6.44 -30.99 -10.36
CA TYR A 33 -5.93 -32.23 -10.96
C TYR A 33 -6.95 -32.87 -11.90
N ASN A 34 -6.62 -32.94 -13.19
CA ASN A 34 -7.39 -33.71 -14.18
C ASN A 34 -6.83 -35.15 -14.27
N PRO A 35 -7.55 -36.17 -13.77
CA PRO A 35 -7.03 -37.53 -13.70
C PRO A 35 -6.89 -38.22 -15.06
N LYS A 36 -7.39 -37.62 -16.17
CA LYS A 36 -7.34 -38.22 -17.50
C LYS A 36 -6.09 -37.89 -18.30
N THR A 37 -5.39 -36.79 -18.03
CA THR A 37 -4.21 -36.36 -18.79
C THR A 37 -2.93 -36.25 -17.98
N GLY A 38 -2.99 -36.30 -16.65
CA GLY A 38 -1.81 -36.11 -15.79
C GLY A 38 -1.20 -34.72 -15.87
N GLU A 39 -1.83 -33.80 -16.62
CA GLU A 39 -1.40 -32.42 -16.73
C GLU A 39 -1.97 -31.59 -15.58
N ARG A 40 -1.10 -30.77 -14.98
CA ARG A 40 -1.55 -29.71 -14.10
C ARG A 40 -2.32 -28.72 -14.94
N VAL A 41 -3.58 -28.47 -14.59
CA VAL A 41 -4.31 -27.35 -15.17
C VAL A 41 -3.57 -26.08 -14.72
N SER A 42 -2.72 -25.55 -15.57
CA SER A 42 -2.19 -24.21 -15.42
C SER A 42 -3.39 -23.28 -15.47
N SER A 43 -3.70 -22.63 -14.37
CA SER A 43 -4.63 -21.50 -14.39
C SER A 43 -3.98 -20.47 -15.33
N ASN A 44 -4.51 -20.33 -16.53
CA ASN A 44 -4.16 -19.27 -17.45
C ASN A 44 -4.68 -17.94 -16.86
N SER A 45 -4.05 -17.44 -15.81
CA SER A 45 -4.22 -16.05 -15.40
C SER A 45 -3.66 -15.20 -16.54
N ALA A 46 -4.51 -14.40 -17.16
CA ALA A 46 -4.05 -13.50 -18.22
C ALA A 46 -3.14 -12.46 -17.58
N SER A 47 -1.88 -12.44 -17.98
CA SER A 47 -0.95 -11.37 -17.58
C SER A 47 -1.38 -10.06 -18.25
N ILE A 48 -1.61 -9.04 -17.47
CA ILE A 48 -2.01 -7.69 -17.90
C ILE A 48 -0.92 -6.71 -17.48
N THR A 49 -0.38 -5.97 -18.45
CA THR A 49 0.63 -4.95 -18.18
C THR A 49 -0.03 -3.66 -17.70
N VAL A 50 0.25 -3.22 -16.49
CA VAL A 50 -0.07 -1.88 -15.99
C VAL A 50 0.93 -0.90 -16.58
N PRO A 51 0.51 0.11 -17.36
CA PRO A 51 1.44 1.07 -17.98
C PRO A 51 2.14 1.95 -16.93
N ALA A 52 3.35 2.41 -17.24
CA ALA A 52 3.97 3.49 -16.49
C ALA A 52 3.12 4.77 -16.55
N LYS A 53 3.23 5.63 -15.53
CA LYS A 53 2.48 6.88 -15.37
C LYS A 53 0.95 6.68 -15.26
N THR A 54 0.52 5.47 -14.87
CA THR A 54 -0.88 5.25 -14.48
C THR A 54 -1.15 6.00 -13.18
N MET A 55 -2.17 6.87 -13.20
CA MET A 55 -2.55 7.67 -12.04
C MET A 55 -3.36 6.83 -11.05
N ILE A 56 -3.00 6.90 -9.77
CA ILE A 56 -3.62 6.18 -8.68
C ILE A 56 -3.93 7.18 -7.57
N ARG A 57 -5.20 7.28 -7.16
CA ARG A 57 -5.60 8.11 -6.03
C ARG A 57 -5.47 7.33 -4.74
N LEU A 58 -4.67 7.86 -3.83
CA LEU A 58 -4.36 7.27 -2.53
C LEU A 58 -4.97 8.11 -1.41
N ARG A 59 -5.34 7.45 -0.30
CA ARG A 59 -5.84 8.07 0.93
C ARG A 59 -4.96 7.66 2.09
N ALA A 60 -4.47 8.61 2.88
CA ALA A 60 -3.69 8.35 4.08
C ALA A 60 -4.52 7.57 5.12
N THR A 61 -3.96 6.50 5.67
CA THR A 61 -4.65 5.64 6.65
C THR A 61 -4.44 6.11 8.09
N THR A 62 -3.31 6.78 8.35
CA THR A 62 -2.91 7.27 9.68
C THR A 62 -2.53 8.74 9.60
N THR A 63 -2.62 9.42 10.75
CA THR A 63 -2.13 10.80 10.89
C THR A 63 -0.65 10.76 11.26
N HIS A 64 0.17 11.52 10.54
CA HIS A 64 1.58 11.78 10.87
C HIS A 64 1.77 13.27 11.13
N ASP A 65 2.38 13.57 12.27
CA ASP A 65 2.63 14.94 12.74
C ASP A 65 4.12 15.20 12.72
N GLY A 66 4.54 16.35 12.16
CA GLY A 66 5.95 16.71 12.00
C GLY A 66 6.75 16.84 13.32
N ARG A 67 6.06 16.92 14.46
CA ARG A 67 6.74 16.96 15.77
C ARG A 67 7.14 15.61 16.30
N ILE A 68 6.39 14.56 15.93
CA ILE A 68 6.59 13.21 16.48
C ILE A 68 7.05 12.21 15.44
N SER A 69 6.85 12.50 14.15
CA SER A 69 7.32 11.66 13.05
C SER A 69 8.79 11.87 12.77
N SER A 70 9.47 10.82 12.36
CA SER A 70 10.89 10.81 12.09
C SER A 70 11.18 10.47 10.62
N GLN A 71 12.30 11.00 10.11
CA GLN A 71 12.82 10.56 8.82
C GLN A 71 13.06 9.05 8.81
N GLY A 72 12.67 8.38 7.73
CA GLY A 72 12.72 6.92 7.60
C GLY A 72 11.47 6.19 8.10
N GLU A 73 10.51 6.89 8.71
CA GLU A 73 9.24 6.31 9.14
C GLU A 73 8.36 5.93 7.93
N MET A 74 7.70 4.77 8.02
CA MET A 74 6.79 4.27 6.99
C MET A 74 5.41 4.92 7.13
N VAL A 75 4.87 5.37 6.00
CA VAL A 75 3.51 5.89 5.88
C VAL A 75 2.69 4.97 5.00
N TYR A 76 1.48 4.62 5.45
CA TYR A 76 0.58 3.74 4.72
C TYR A 76 -0.61 4.50 4.15
N TYR A 77 -0.96 4.10 2.94
CA TYR A 77 -2.10 4.64 2.20
C TYR A 77 -2.99 3.50 1.72
N SER A 78 -4.20 3.82 1.36
CA SER A 78 -5.16 2.90 0.76
C SER A 78 -5.65 3.49 -0.58
N VAL A 79 -5.77 2.64 -1.59
CA VAL A 79 -6.28 3.03 -2.92
C VAL A 79 -7.75 3.43 -2.81
N VAL A 80 -8.13 4.57 -3.38
CA VAL A 80 -9.50 5.10 -3.28
C VAL A 80 -10.46 4.40 -4.25
N ASN A 81 -10.01 4.16 -5.49
CA ASN A 81 -10.83 3.60 -6.57
C ASN A 81 -10.12 2.44 -7.25
N ASP A 82 -10.90 1.49 -7.81
CA ASP A 82 -10.36 0.43 -8.65
C ASP A 82 -9.60 1.00 -9.85
N ILE A 83 -8.41 0.48 -10.11
CA ILE A 83 -7.65 0.76 -11.32
C ILE A 83 -7.86 -0.41 -12.29
N LYS A 84 -8.36 -0.08 -13.48
CA LYS A 84 -8.67 -1.05 -14.53
C LYS A 84 -7.79 -0.84 -15.76
N VAL A 85 -7.26 -1.93 -16.27
CA VAL A 85 -6.55 -1.95 -17.56
C VAL A 85 -7.30 -2.93 -18.48
N ASN A 86 -7.66 -2.48 -19.66
CA ASN A 86 -8.47 -3.25 -20.62
C ASN A 86 -9.78 -3.82 -20.03
N GLY A 87 -10.38 -3.10 -19.08
CA GLY A 87 -11.63 -3.51 -18.41
C GLY A 87 -11.47 -4.48 -17.23
N VAL A 88 -10.26 -4.97 -16.97
CA VAL A 88 -9.94 -5.86 -15.84
C VAL A 88 -9.34 -5.04 -14.68
N VAL A 89 -9.79 -5.32 -13.46
CA VAL A 89 -9.27 -4.68 -12.25
C VAL A 89 -7.88 -5.23 -11.95
N VAL A 90 -6.86 -4.36 -11.97
CA VAL A 90 -5.45 -4.70 -11.67
C VAL A 90 -5.03 -4.25 -10.27
N ILE A 91 -5.67 -3.19 -9.74
CA ILE A 91 -5.51 -2.74 -8.36
C ILE A 91 -6.90 -2.45 -7.81
N GLN A 92 -7.26 -3.07 -6.69
CA GLN A 92 -8.58 -2.88 -6.07
C GLN A 92 -8.61 -1.63 -5.18
N ALA A 93 -9.78 -1.03 -5.06
CA ALA A 93 -10.04 -0.05 -4.01
C ALA A 93 -9.78 -0.70 -2.63
N GLY A 94 -9.10 0.05 -1.75
CA GLY A 94 -8.67 -0.48 -0.46
C GLY A 94 -7.30 -1.17 -0.47
N ALA A 95 -6.69 -1.44 -1.64
CA ALA A 95 -5.35 -1.99 -1.72
C ALA A 95 -4.34 -1.09 -0.99
N GLN A 96 -3.35 -1.71 -0.36
CA GLN A 96 -2.34 -1.00 0.43
C GLN A 96 -1.28 -0.40 -0.47
N ALA A 97 -0.90 0.85 -0.17
CA ALA A 97 0.30 1.48 -0.70
C ALA A 97 1.17 1.96 0.44
N SER A 98 2.47 2.02 0.21
CA SER A 98 3.47 2.43 1.19
C SER A 98 4.31 3.59 0.68
N GLY A 99 4.80 4.40 1.62
CA GLY A 99 5.77 5.46 1.41
C GLY A 99 6.68 5.59 2.61
N THR A 100 7.73 6.38 2.47
CA THR A 100 8.68 6.67 3.55
C THR A 100 8.82 8.18 3.70
N ILE A 101 8.85 8.65 4.94
CA ILE A 101 9.16 10.05 5.26
C ILE A 101 10.63 10.28 4.95
N ILE A 102 10.92 11.13 3.95
CA ILE A 102 12.28 11.45 3.51
C ILE A 102 12.82 12.71 4.17
N GLU A 103 11.92 13.60 4.62
CA GLU A 103 12.32 14.85 5.28
C GLU A 103 11.25 15.30 6.27
N VAL A 104 11.69 15.78 7.43
CA VAL A 104 10.85 16.43 8.44
C VAL A 104 11.57 17.70 8.88
N ILE A 105 10.87 18.84 8.76
CA ILE A 105 11.33 20.14 9.27
C ILE A 105 10.34 20.61 10.32
N GLU A 106 10.81 20.85 11.53
CA GLU A 106 9.97 21.42 12.58
C GLU A 106 9.68 22.91 12.31
N PRO A 107 8.49 23.41 12.70
CA PRO A 107 8.19 24.82 12.58
C PRO A 107 9.15 25.66 13.43
N ALA A 108 9.71 26.71 12.85
CA ALA A 108 10.63 27.59 13.52
C ALA A 108 9.96 28.90 13.98
N LYS A 109 10.68 29.67 14.79
CA LYS A 109 10.27 31.01 15.22
C LYS A 109 10.12 31.96 14.00
N ILE A 110 9.44 33.08 14.21
CA ILE A 110 9.15 34.09 13.17
C ILE A 110 8.23 33.52 12.07
N GLY A 111 7.37 32.55 12.40
CA GLY A 111 6.31 32.05 11.52
C GLY A 111 6.75 31.09 10.42
N PHE A 112 7.99 30.58 10.45
CA PHE A 112 8.42 29.57 9.47
C PHE A 112 7.64 28.25 9.65
N PRO A 113 6.98 27.75 8.60
CA PRO A 113 6.19 26.51 8.68
C PRO A 113 7.10 25.28 8.82
N GLY A 114 6.54 24.24 9.43
CA GLY A 114 7.10 22.89 9.35
C GLY A 114 6.84 22.25 7.99
N LEU A 115 7.55 21.16 7.69
CA LEU A 115 7.43 20.39 6.45
C LEU A 115 7.54 18.89 6.72
N ILE A 116 6.72 18.10 6.05
CA ILE A 116 6.86 16.64 5.95
C ILE A 116 6.87 16.27 4.47
N ALA A 117 7.95 15.66 4.00
CA ALA A 117 8.07 15.11 2.66
C ALA A 117 8.01 13.58 2.71
N VAL A 118 7.16 12.97 1.88
CA VAL A 118 7.00 11.52 1.77
C VAL A 118 7.28 11.09 0.34
N GLU A 119 8.16 10.12 0.19
CA GLU A 119 8.37 9.40 -1.06
C GLU A 119 7.50 8.15 -1.07
N LEU A 120 6.61 8.04 -2.06
CA LEU A 120 5.79 6.85 -2.25
C LEU A 120 6.61 5.76 -2.90
N GLN A 121 6.53 4.53 -2.37
CA GLN A 121 7.36 3.40 -2.80
C GLN A 121 6.62 2.45 -3.71
N SER A 122 5.51 1.89 -3.23
CA SER A 122 4.76 0.87 -3.97
C SER A 122 3.28 0.83 -3.62
N VAL A 123 2.51 0.16 -4.49
CA VAL A 123 1.13 -0.23 -4.25
C VAL A 123 0.94 -1.69 -4.61
N THR A 124 0.15 -2.42 -3.82
CA THR A 124 -0.10 -3.84 -4.01
C THR A 124 -1.20 -4.07 -5.03
N ALA A 125 -0.93 -4.88 -6.06
CA ALA A 125 -1.88 -5.32 -7.08
C ALA A 125 -2.78 -6.48 -6.59
N VAL A 126 -3.77 -6.88 -7.40
CA VAL A 126 -4.73 -7.96 -7.07
C VAL A 126 -4.08 -9.32 -6.87
N ASP A 127 -2.94 -9.58 -7.51
CA ASP A 127 -2.16 -10.82 -7.40
C ASP A 127 -1.06 -10.75 -6.32
N GLY A 128 -0.97 -9.64 -5.58
CA GLY A 128 0.07 -9.40 -4.58
C GLY A 128 1.37 -8.80 -5.15
N THR A 129 1.44 -8.52 -6.46
CA THR A 129 2.60 -7.87 -7.07
C THR A 129 2.73 -6.42 -6.57
N GLU A 130 3.94 -6.04 -6.19
CA GLU A 130 4.26 -4.67 -5.80
C GLU A 130 4.56 -3.80 -7.03
N ILE A 131 3.72 -2.80 -7.28
CA ILE A 131 3.88 -1.86 -8.40
C ILE A 131 4.61 -0.62 -7.88
N PRO A 132 5.82 -0.30 -8.36
CA PRO A 132 6.59 0.84 -7.88
C PRO A 132 5.95 2.16 -8.30
N LEU A 133 5.95 3.12 -7.36
CA LEU A 133 5.44 4.48 -7.55
C LEU A 133 6.59 5.48 -7.78
N ASP A 134 6.29 6.59 -8.43
CA ASP A 134 7.24 7.68 -8.69
C ASP A 134 6.60 9.02 -8.31
N THR A 135 6.38 9.20 -7.01
CA THR A 135 5.72 10.41 -6.49
C THR A 135 6.28 10.77 -5.14
N THR A 136 6.70 12.03 -5.01
CA THR A 136 7.04 12.65 -3.73
C THR A 136 5.95 13.66 -3.37
N THR A 137 5.43 13.58 -2.17
CA THR A 137 4.43 14.50 -1.63
C THR A 137 5.04 15.35 -0.54
N VAL A 138 4.85 16.67 -0.62
CA VAL A 138 5.30 17.62 0.37
C VAL A 138 4.08 18.24 1.05
N ASN A 139 4.03 18.15 2.37
CA ASN A 139 3.02 18.80 3.21
C ASN A 139 3.71 19.86 4.05
N GLU A 140 3.33 21.11 3.83
CA GLU A 140 3.82 22.25 4.59
C GLU A 140 2.78 22.71 5.60
N GLY A 141 3.24 23.17 6.76
CA GLY A 141 2.38 23.82 7.74
C GLY A 141 1.98 25.23 7.29
N GLU A 142 1.14 25.85 8.09
CA GLU A 142 0.66 27.20 7.81
C GLU A 142 1.80 28.24 7.93
N ASN A 143 2.00 29.02 6.86
CA ASN A 143 3.00 30.08 6.85
C ASN A 143 2.48 31.33 7.59
N LYS A 144 3.10 31.64 8.73
CA LYS A 144 2.71 32.78 9.59
C LYS A 144 3.75 33.90 9.61
N ILE A 145 4.68 33.95 8.66
CA ILE A 145 5.77 34.93 8.62
C ILE A 145 5.23 36.36 8.65
N ILE A 146 4.25 36.68 7.78
CA ILE A 146 3.69 38.03 7.68
C ILE A 146 3.00 38.42 8.98
N THR A 147 2.23 37.52 9.57
CA THR A 147 1.55 37.73 10.86
C THR A 147 2.56 37.95 11.98
N SER A 148 3.62 37.15 12.03
CA SER A 148 4.69 37.28 13.04
C SER A 148 5.44 38.61 12.94
N ILE A 149 5.69 39.09 11.72
CA ILE A 149 6.36 40.39 11.49
C ILE A 149 5.46 41.53 11.96
N ILE A 150 4.17 41.52 11.61
CA ILE A 150 3.21 42.58 12.00
C ILE A 150 3.07 42.65 13.52
N PHE A 151 2.89 41.48 14.19
CA PHE A 151 2.80 41.43 15.66
C PHE A 151 4.14 41.76 16.35
N GLY A 152 5.28 41.37 15.76
CA GLY A 152 6.60 41.69 16.25
C GLY A 152 6.89 43.18 16.24
N MET A 153 6.41 43.89 15.22
CA MET A 153 6.56 45.33 15.09
C MET A 153 5.67 46.11 16.07
N LEU A 154 4.52 45.52 16.47
CA LEU A 154 3.59 46.15 17.44
C LEU A 154 3.93 45.83 18.91
N CYS A 155 4.42 44.65 19.24
CA CYS A 155 4.50 44.13 20.61
C CYS A 155 5.74 43.30 20.94
N LEU A 156 6.85 43.30 20.20
CA LEU A 156 8.06 42.47 20.42
C LEU A 156 7.80 40.94 20.61
N PHE A 157 6.60 40.56 21.03
CA PHE A 157 6.17 39.17 21.24
C PHE A 157 5.89 38.40 19.92
N GLY A 158 5.63 39.09 18.81
CA GLY A 158 5.38 38.46 17.50
C GLY A 158 6.60 37.71 16.94
N PHE A 159 7.81 38.06 17.35
CA PHE A 159 9.02 37.34 16.96
C PHE A 159 9.14 35.95 17.61
N PHE A 160 8.32 35.64 18.61
CA PHE A 160 8.27 34.32 19.25
C PHE A 160 7.19 33.41 18.71
N MET A 161 6.38 33.89 17.72
CA MET A 161 5.36 33.04 17.09
C MET A 161 6.03 31.99 16.21
N SER A 162 5.73 30.72 16.47
CA SER A 162 6.07 29.60 15.59
C SER A 162 5.14 29.56 14.38
N GLY A 163 5.61 29.08 13.25
CA GLY A 163 4.80 28.72 12.10
C GLY A 163 3.84 27.57 12.40
N GLY A 164 2.97 27.25 11.46
CA GLY A 164 2.07 26.10 11.51
C GLY A 164 2.85 24.79 11.40
N GLU A 165 2.34 23.75 12.03
CA GLU A 165 2.88 22.39 11.93
C GLU A 165 2.49 21.77 10.60
N ALA A 166 3.42 21.01 10.01
CA ALA A 166 3.10 20.14 8.91
C ALA A 166 2.49 18.84 9.45
N SER A 167 1.42 18.38 8.85
CA SER A 167 0.81 17.09 9.18
C SER A 167 0.20 16.44 7.94
N ILE A 168 0.27 15.12 7.90
CA ILE A 168 -0.50 14.29 6.97
C ILE A 168 -1.69 13.77 7.77
N GLN A 169 -2.87 14.25 7.48
CA GLN A 169 -4.07 13.83 8.21
C GLN A 169 -4.62 12.52 7.64
N ALA A 170 -5.04 11.60 8.51
CA ALA A 170 -5.79 10.42 8.10
C ALA A 170 -7.02 10.84 7.27
N GLY A 171 -7.24 10.18 6.13
CA GLY A 171 -8.32 10.51 5.19
C GLY A 171 -7.95 11.53 4.12
N SER A 172 -6.83 12.26 4.23
CA SER A 172 -6.33 13.14 3.15
C SER A 172 -5.97 12.31 1.91
N THR A 173 -6.18 12.88 0.73
CA THR A 173 -5.95 12.17 -0.55
C THR A 173 -4.81 12.82 -1.33
N ILE A 174 -4.02 11.98 -1.99
CA ILE A 174 -2.95 12.36 -2.89
C ILE A 174 -3.07 11.56 -4.20
N ASP A 175 -2.57 12.10 -5.28
CA ASP A 175 -2.46 11.38 -6.56
C ASP A 175 -1.03 10.91 -6.76
N ALA A 176 -0.85 9.61 -7.03
CA ALA A 176 0.42 8.95 -7.30
C ALA A 176 0.47 8.46 -8.75
N ILE A 177 1.66 8.25 -9.28
CA ILE A 177 1.86 7.65 -10.60
C ILE A 177 2.77 6.43 -10.51
N THR A 178 2.50 5.43 -11.35
CA THR A 178 3.37 4.25 -11.49
C THR A 178 4.70 4.63 -12.17
N LYS A 179 5.81 4.11 -11.65
CA LYS A 179 7.16 4.41 -12.13
C LYS A 179 7.49 3.70 -13.44
N SER A 180 7.16 2.43 -13.53
CA SER A 180 7.49 1.56 -14.66
C SER A 180 6.32 0.65 -15.01
N PRO A 181 6.27 0.09 -16.24
CA PRO A 181 5.30 -0.94 -16.58
C PRO A 181 5.53 -2.17 -15.72
N VAL A 182 4.44 -2.78 -15.21
CA VAL A 182 4.48 -4.00 -14.38
C VAL A 182 3.41 -4.96 -14.88
N GLU A 183 3.76 -6.25 -14.97
CA GLU A 183 2.81 -7.31 -15.30
C GLU A 183 2.11 -7.80 -14.04
N VAL A 184 0.78 -7.89 -14.11
CA VAL A 184 -0.11 -8.35 -13.03
C VAL A 184 -0.96 -9.49 -13.58
N ASN A 185 -1.10 -10.56 -12.80
CA ASN A 185 -1.95 -11.70 -13.13
C ASN A 185 -3.35 -11.46 -12.55
N ALA A 186 -4.29 -11.03 -13.39
CA ALA A 186 -5.63 -10.66 -12.97
C ALA A 186 -6.73 -11.44 -13.72
#